data_4459596f91984594ea4f4ade099f2c86
#
_entry.id   4459596f91984594ea4f4ade099f2c86
#
_cell.length_a   1.000
_cell.length_b   1.000
_cell.length_c   1.000
_cell.angle_alpha   90.00
_cell.angle_beta   90.00
_cell.angle_gamma   90.00
#
_symmetry.space_group_name_H-M   'P 1'
#
loop_
_entity.id
_entity.type
_entity.pdbx_description
1 polymer ?
#
loop_
_entity_poly.entity_id
_entity_poly.type
_entity_poly.pdbx_seq_one_letter_code
_entity_poly.pdbx_strand_id
1 'polypeptide(L)' 'MERLLEMLEELAPDVDVSTCENLIDGHHLDSLLILSLVADLEDEFDVTIPAVEIIPANFNSAKALWAMITRLQEEE' A
#
# COMPACT_ATOMS: atom_id res chain seq x y z
N MET A 1 -4.65 9.46 4.89
CA MET A 1 -3.96 9.42 3.57
C MET A 1 -2.53 9.95 3.63
N GLU A 2 -2.28 11.03 4.33
CA GLU A 2 -0.92 11.61 4.42
C GLU A 2 0.11 10.63 4.97
N ARG A 3 -0.23 9.89 6.02
CA ARG A 3 0.70 8.92 6.59
C ARG A 3 1.02 7.79 5.60
N LEU A 4 0.01 7.35 4.86
CA LEU A 4 0.20 6.33 3.83
C LEU A 4 1.17 6.83 2.75
N LEU A 5 1.02 8.07 2.31
CA LEU A 5 1.91 8.66 1.32
C LEU A 5 3.35 8.73 1.83
N GLU A 6 3.53 9.12 3.10
CA GLU A 6 4.87 9.15 3.71
C GLU A 6 5.52 7.78 3.71
N MET A 7 4.76 6.74 4.06
CA MET A 7 5.26 5.38 4.07
C MET A 7 5.67 4.92 2.68
N LEU A 8 4.86 5.23 1.68
CA LEU A 8 5.16 4.88 0.30
C LEU A 8 6.38 5.63 -0.23
N GLU A 9 6.52 6.90 0.14
CA GLU A 9 7.69 7.70 -0.26
C GLU A 9 8.99 7.15 0.32
N GLU A 10 8.94 6.62 1.51
CA GLU A 10 10.11 5.99 2.14
C GLU A 10 10.52 4.72 1.40
N LEU A 11 9.55 3.98 0.88
CA LEU A 11 9.82 2.74 0.15
C LEU A 11 10.23 2.99 -1.30
N ALA A 12 9.69 4.02 -1.91
CA ALA A 12 9.95 4.34 -3.32
C ALA A 12 10.21 5.84 -3.48
N PRO A 13 11.36 6.33 -3.00
CA PRO A 13 11.65 7.78 -3.00
C PRO A 13 11.82 8.38 -4.39
N ASP A 14 12.08 7.53 -5.39
CA ASP A 14 12.25 7.98 -6.78
C ASP A 14 10.92 8.09 -7.55
N VAL A 15 9.82 7.73 -6.89
CA VAL A 15 8.50 7.68 -7.51
C VAL A 15 7.59 8.71 -6.86
N ASP A 16 6.80 9.41 -7.67
CA ASP A 16 5.74 10.28 -7.15
C ASP A 16 4.55 9.38 -6.77
N VAL A 17 4.58 8.88 -5.54
CA VAL A 17 3.60 7.89 -5.07
C VAL A 17 2.19 8.45 -5.00
N SER A 18 2.03 9.77 -4.94
CA SER A 18 0.71 10.39 -4.88
C SER A 18 -0.03 10.32 -6.21
N THR A 19 0.69 10.18 -7.32
CA THR A 19 0.11 10.13 -8.66
C THR A 19 0.37 8.83 -9.40
N CYS A 20 1.29 8.00 -8.91
CA CYS A 20 1.63 6.75 -9.57
C CYS A 20 0.48 5.74 -9.46
N GLU A 21 0.09 5.15 -10.57
CA GLU A 21 -0.97 4.14 -10.62
C GLU A 21 -0.47 2.76 -11.00
N ASN A 22 0.86 2.60 -11.11
CA ASN A 22 1.47 1.33 -11.48
C ASN A 22 2.65 0.95 -10.59
N LEU A 23 2.49 1.15 -9.28
CA LEU A 23 3.55 0.83 -8.30
C LEU A 23 4.02 -0.63 -8.43
N ILE A 24 3.09 -1.55 -8.66
CA ILE A 24 3.41 -2.96 -8.83
C ILE A 24 3.75 -3.26 -10.29
N ASP A 25 2.88 -2.87 -11.22
CA ASP A 25 3.05 -3.16 -12.64
C ASP A 25 4.28 -2.47 -13.23
N GLY A 26 4.65 -1.32 -12.69
CA GLY A 26 5.85 -0.60 -13.09
C GLY A 26 7.12 -1.07 -12.40
N HIS A 27 7.04 -2.11 -11.59
CA HIS A 27 8.16 -2.69 -10.83
C HIS A 27 8.80 -1.72 -9.84
N HIS A 28 8.02 -0.75 -9.34
CA HIS A 28 8.51 0.17 -8.31
C HIS A 28 8.55 -0.47 -6.93
N LEU A 29 7.70 -1.48 -6.71
CA LEU A 29 7.68 -2.26 -5.47
C LEU A 29 7.91 -3.74 -5.81
N ASP A 30 8.84 -4.38 -5.13
CA ASP A 30 9.05 -5.81 -5.27
C ASP A 30 8.38 -6.57 -4.12
N SER A 31 8.49 -7.91 -4.13
CA SER A 31 7.84 -8.77 -3.14
C SER A 31 8.26 -8.45 -1.71
N LEU A 32 9.54 -8.15 -1.50
CA LEU A 32 10.04 -7.84 -0.16
C LEU A 32 9.50 -6.49 0.32
N LEU A 33 9.46 -5.50 -0.57
CA LEU A 33 8.90 -4.19 -0.25
C LEU A 33 7.40 -4.29 0.05
N ILE A 34 6.68 -5.11 -0.71
CA ILE A 34 5.25 -5.32 -0.48
C ILE A 34 5.00 -5.94 0.89
N LEU A 35 5.77 -6.96 1.26
CA LEU A 35 5.63 -7.61 2.57
C LEU A 35 5.95 -6.64 3.69
N SER A 36 6.99 -5.84 3.52
CA SER A 36 7.36 -4.82 4.50
C SER A 36 6.25 -3.78 4.63
N LEU A 37 5.70 -3.35 3.50
CA LEU A 37 4.61 -2.38 3.48
C LEU A 37 3.37 -2.93 4.18
N VAL A 38 3.00 -4.18 3.92
CA VAL A 38 1.85 -4.83 4.55
C VAL A 38 2.00 -4.81 6.07
N ALA A 39 3.17 -5.21 6.57
CA ALA A 39 3.43 -5.23 8.01
C ALA A 39 3.31 -3.81 8.60
N ASP A 40 3.88 -2.82 7.92
CA ASP A 40 3.83 -1.44 8.38
C ASP A 40 2.40 -0.90 8.38
N LEU A 41 1.63 -1.22 7.34
CA LEU A 41 0.23 -0.79 7.24
C LEU A 41 -0.63 -1.40 8.35
N GLU A 42 -0.44 -2.68 8.63
CA GLU A 42 -1.18 -3.35 9.69
C GLU A 42 -0.90 -2.72 11.04
N ASP A 43 0.35 -2.37 11.29
CA ASP A 43 0.76 -1.75 12.54
C ASP A 43 0.27 -0.30 12.64
N GLU A 44 0.45 0.47 11.58
CA GLU A 44 0.13 1.91 11.57
C GLU A 44 -1.38 2.18 11.61
N PHE A 45 -2.15 1.40 10.87
CA PHE A 45 -3.60 1.63 10.74
C PHE A 45 -4.45 0.63 11.53
N ASP A 46 -3.80 -0.25 12.27
CA ASP A 46 -4.46 -1.25 13.12
C ASP A 46 -5.49 -2.06 12.32
N VAL A 47 -5.04 -2.62 11.19
CA VAL A 47 -5.86 -3.46 10.33
C VAL A 47 -5.17 -4.80 10.08
N THR A 48 -5.94 -5.79 9.67
CA THR A 48 -5.41 -7.08 9.24
C THR A 48 -5.60 -7.19 7.73
N ILE A 49 -4.51 -7.37 6.98
CA ILE A 49 -4.57 -7.47 5.54
C ILE A 49 -4.41 -8.95 5.15
N PRO A 50 -5.51 -9.63 4.77
CA PRO A 50 -5.42 -11.04 4.39
C PRO A 50 -4.70 -11.19 3.05
N ALA A 51 -4.10 -12.36 2.83
CA ALA A 51 -3.33 -12.64 1.62
C ALA A 51 -4.13 -12.41 0.34
N VAL A 52 -5.44 -12.67 0.37
CA VAL A 52 -6.30 -12.48 -0.80
C VAL A 52 -6.41 -11.02 -1.23
N GLU A 53 -6.09 -10.08 -0.36
CA GLU A 53 -6.10 -8.65 -0.68
C GLU A 53 -4.75 -8.17 -1.23
N ILE A 54 -3.71 -8.99 -1.13
CA ILE A 54 -2.38 -8.63 -1.61
C ILE A 54 -2.29 -8.93 -3.10
N ILE A 55 -2.94 -8.09 -3.89
CA ILE A 55 -3.01 -8.23 -5.35
C ILE A 55 -2.62 -6.89 -5.98
N PRO A 56 -2.10 -6.90 -7.21
CA PRO A 56 -1.66 -5.66 -7.87
C PRO A 56 -2.73 -4.57 -7.91
N ALA A 57 -3.98 -4.94 -8.14
CA ALA A 57 -5.08 -3.97 -8.21
C ALA A 57 -5.21 -3.14 -6.94
N ASN A 58 -4.86 -3.71 -5.78
CA ASN A 58 -4.93 -3.01 -4.49
C ASN A 58 -3.66 -2.25 -4.14
N PHE A 59 -2.54 -2.56 -4.79
CA PHE A 59 -1.23 -2.03 -4.42
C PHE A 59 -0.60 -1.15 -5.50
N ASN A 60 -1.26 -0.96 -6.63
CA ASN A 60 -0.71 -0.17 -7.73
C ASN A 60 -0.71 1.34 -7.48
N SER A 61 -1.53 1.82 -6.57
CA SER A 61 -1.59 3.25 -6.28
C SER A 61 -1.89 3.51 -4.81
N ALA A 62 -1.54 4.69 -4.34
CA ALA A 62 -1.86 5.12 -2.99
C ALA A 62 -3.38 5.14 -2.79
N LYS A 63 -4.12 5.57 -3.81
CA LYS A 63 -5.57 5.61 -3.77
C LYS A 63 -6.17 4.21 -3.59
N ALA A 64 -5.65 3.23 -4.34
CA ALA A 64 -6.13 1.85 -4.22
C ALA A 64 -5.80 1.26 -2.85
N LEU A 65 -4.60 1.53 -2.34
CA LEU A 65 -4.20 1.10 -1.00
C LEU A 65 -5.10 1.72 0.06
N TRP A 66 -5.37 3.01 -0.06
CA TRP A 66 -6.21 3.71 0.90
C TRP A 66 -7.63 3.15 0.90
N ALA A 67 -8.18 2.88 -0.28
CA ALA A 67 -9.51 2.28 -0.40
C ALA A 67 -9.55 0.90 0.28
N MET A 68 -8.51 0.08 0.08
CA MET A 68 -8.41 -1.23 0.72
C MET A 68 -8.34 -1.09 2.24
N ILE A 69 -7.48 -0.22 2.74
CA ILE A 69 -7.30 -0.01 4.18
C ILE A 69 -8.62 0.44 4.82
N THR A 70 -9.28 1.42 4.21
CA THR A 70 -10.55 1.94 4.72
C THR A 70 -11.61 0.85 4.76
N ARG A 71 -11.70 0.06 3.71
CA ARG A 71 -12.65 -1.05 3.64
C ARG A 71 -12.38 -2.08 4.75
N LEU A 72 -11.13 -2.44 4.94
CA LEU A 72 -10.77 -3.42 5.97
C LEU A 72 -11.02 -2.89 7.38
N GLN A 73 -10.80 -1.60 7.60
CA GLN A 73 -11.12 -0.98 8.89
C GLN A 73 -12.62 -1.05 9.18
N GLU A 74 -13.45 -0.86 8.16
CA GLU A 74 -14.91 -0.92 8.32
C GLU A 74 -15.42 -2.33 8.55
N GLU A 75 -14.71 -3.34 8.05
CA GLU A 75 -15.07 -4.75 8.23
C GLU A 75 -14.70 -5.29 9.61
N GLU A 76 -13.85 -4.60 10.33
CA GLU A 76 -13.50 -4.95 11.71
C GLU A 76 -14.49 -4.30 12.70
#